data_9a9c0772bfd67472c4bbaf5f4185375e
#
_entry.id   9a9c0772bfd67472c4bbaf5f4185375e
#
_cell.length_a   1.000
_cell.length_b   1.000
_cell.length_c   1.000
_cell.angle_alpha   90.00
_cell.angle_beta   90.00
_cell.angle_gamma   90.00
#
_symmetry.space_group_name_H-M   'P 1'
#
loop_
_entity.id
_entity.type
_entity.pdbx_description
1 polymer ?
#
loop_
_entity_poly.entity_id
_entity_poly.type
_entity_poly.pdbx_seq_one_letter_code
_entity_poly.pdbx_strand_id
1 'polypeptide(L)'
;MGDTLLVIASQINQGKGYIEKNNEMCISMATVNLAAGKKAIDSCRHKTAYSYLETALSLLPDNHWSSNYDLSLQLTFMAAIAANSSFKRDESEILLKRIFEEGRSMKDKLPSYHLLVTSECLGVILL
;
A
#
# COMPACT_ATOMS: atom_id res chain seq x y z
N MET A 1 -18.88 10.76 0.09
CA MET A 1 -18.55 9.35 -0.19
C MET A 1 -17.18 8.91 0.34
N GLY A 2 -16.12 9.71 0.19
CA GLY A 2 -14.81 9.35 0.69
C GLY A 2 -14.76 9.13 2.20
N ASP A 3 -15.46 9.95 2.97
CA ASP A 3 -15.48 9.84 4.42
C ASP A 3 -16.20 8.58 4.90
N THR A 4 -17.24 8.15 4.20
CA THR A 4 -17.96 6.91 4.50
C THR A 4 -17.03 5.70 4.33
N LEU A 5 -16.25 5.67 3.25
CA LEU A 5 -15.30 4.59 2.99
C LEU A 5 -14.23 4.51 4.07
N LEU A 6 -13.70 5.65 4.50
CA LEU A 6 -12.70 5.72 5.56
C LEU A 6 -13.25 5.24 6.89
N VAL A 7 -14.50 5.60 7.21
CA VAL A 7 -15.17 5.15 8.43
C VAL A 7 -15.36 3.63 8.41
N ILE A 8 -15.80 3.07 7.29
CA ILE A 8 -15.98 1.63 7.12
C ILE A 8 -14.65 0.90 7.31
N ALA A 9 -13.59 1.37 6.65
CA ALA A 9 -12.27 0.77 6.78
C ALA A 9 -11.77 0.82 8.23
N SER A 10 -11.98 1.93 8.92
CA SER A 10 -11.56 2.10 10.31
C SER A 10 -12.29 1.11 11.22
N GLN A 11 -13.60 0.95 11.04
CA GLN A 11 -14.40 0.01 11.84
C GLN A 11 -13.97 -1.44 11.58
N ILE A 12 -13.72 -1.80 10.33
CA ILE A 12 -13.23 -3.13 9.97
C ILE A 12 -11.88 -3.39 10.65
N ASN A 13 -10.97 -2.42 10.63
CA ASN A 13 -9.65 -2.57 11.22
C ASN A 13 -9.72 -2.72 12.74
N GLN A 14 -10.68 -2.07 13.41
CA GLN A 14 -10.89 -2.24 14.84
C GLN A 14 -11.39 -3.65 15.18
N GLY A 15 -12.17 -4.25 14.28
CA GLY A 15 -12.70 -5.60 14.46
C GLY A 15 -11.77 -6.72 14.06
N LYS A 16 -10.64 -6.43 13.43
CA LYS A 16 -9.77 -7.46 12.83
C LYS A 16 -9.26 -8.51 13.83
N GLY A 17 -9.14 -8.16 15.11
CA GLY A 17 -8.71 -9.08 16.14
C GLY A 17 -9.72 -10.18 16.46
N TYR A 18 -10.97 -10.00 16.06
CA TYR A 18 -12.05 -10.94 16.27
C TYR A 18 -12.32 -11.82 15.06
N ILE A 19 -11.65 -11.55 13.94
CA ILE A 19 -11.85 -12.28 12.70
C ILE A 19 -10.85 -13.43 12.64
N GLU A 20 -11.35 -14.66 12.60
CA GLU A 20 -10.50 -15.82 12.36
C GLU A 20 -9.79 -15.66 11.02
N LYS A 21 -8.59 -16.23 10.91
CA LYS A 21 -7.78 -16.14 9.68
C LYS A 21 -8.45 -16.88 8.52
N ASN A 22 -9.50 -16.28 7.98
CA ASN A 22 -10.12 -16.70 6.73
C ASN A 22 -9.48 -15.86 5.62
N ASN A 23 -8.80 -16.53 4.68
CA ASN A 23 -8.10 -15.84 3.60
C ASN A 23 -9.02 -14.94 2.76
N GLU A 24 -10.24 -15.38 2.50
CA GLU A 24 -11.21 -14.58 1.73
C GLU A 24 -11.57 -13.29 2.46
N MET A 25 -11.79 -13.39 3.76
CA MET A 25 -12.11 -12.23 4.58
C MET A 25 -10.93 -11.26 4.66
N CYS A 26 -9.73 -11.79 4.85
CA CYS A 26 -8.50 -10.98 4.87
C CYS A 26 -8.31 -10.25 3.54
N ILE A 27 -8.54 -10.92 2.42
CA ILE A 27 -8.44 -10.31 1.09
C ILE A 27 -9.51 -9.23 0.91
N SER A 28 -10.74 -9.48 1.36
CA SER A 28 -11.81 -8.48 1.29
C SER A 28 -11.49 -7.25 2.12
N MET A 29 -10.98 -7.43 3.33
CA MET A 29 -10.56 -6.34 4.20
C MET A 29 -9.39 -5.56 3.61
N ALA A 30 -8.42 -6.26 3.03
CA ALA A 30 -7.30 -5.63 2.35
C ALA A 30 -7.77 -4.80 1.16
N THR A 31 -8.75 -5.29 0.41
CA THR A 31 -9.33 -4.56 -0.73
C THR A 31 -10.02 -3.28 -0.27
N VAL A 32 -10.77 -3.32 0.82
CA VAL A 32 -11.40 -2.13 1.40
C VAL A 32 -10.34 -1.12 1.84
N ASN A 33 -9.29 -1.60 2.50
CA ASN A 33 -8.17 -0.72 2.92
C ASN A 33 -7.43 -0.11 1.73
N LEU A 34 -7.30 -0.85 0.62
CA LEU A 34 -6.72 -0.30 -0.61
C LEU A 34 -7.56 0.86 -1.13
N ALA A 35 -8.88 0.69 -1.20
CA ALA A 35 -9.78 1.74 -1.65
C ALA A 35 -9.71 2.96 -0.72
N ALA A 36 -9.67 2.74 0.59
CA ALA A 36 -9.53 3.82 1.57
C ALA A 36 -8.20 4.55 1.42
N GLY A 37 -7.12 3.80 1.19
CA GLY A 37 -5.79 4.36 0.97
C GLY A 37 -5.73 5.22 -0.29
N LYS A 38 -6.30 4.76 -1.39
CA LYS A 38 -6.37 5.53 -2.64
C LYS A 38 -7.13 6.83 -2.43
N LYS A 39 -8.25 6.77 -1.72
CA LYS A 39 -9.07 7.95 -1.42
C LYS A 39 -8.29 8.95 -0.57
N ALA A 40 -7.57 8.48 0.42
CA ALA A 40 -6.74 9.33 1.27
C ALA A 40 -5.61 9.99 0.48
N ILE A 41 -4.97 9.27 -0.45
CA ILE A 41 -3.95 9.84 -1.34
C ILE A 41 -4.56 10.94 -2.20
N ASP A 42 -5.72 10.71 -2.79
CA ASP A 42 -6.41 11.71 -3.62
C ASP A 42 -6.74 12.97 -2.83
N SER A 43 -6.96 12.83 -1.52
CA SER A 43 -7.24 13.95 -0.60
C SER A 43 -5.97 14.51 0.06
N CYS A 44 -4.79 14.10 -0.41
CA CYS A 44 -3.49 14.51 0.12
C CYS A 44 -3.28 14.17 1.60
N ARG A 45 -3.97 13.14 2.10
CA ARG A 45 -3.82 12.64 3.47
C ARG A 45 -2.84 11.47 3.47
N HIS A 46 -1.57 11.75 3.22
CA HIS A 46 -0.57 10.70 2.98
C HIS A 46 -0.28 9.81 4.19
N LYS A 47 -0.25 10.38 5.40
CA LYS A 47 -0.05 9.58 6.62
C LYS A 47 -1.22 8.63 6.86
N THR A 48 -2.44 9.12 6.68
CA THR A 48 -3.66 8.31 6.80
C THR A 48 -3.66 7.20 5.75
N ALA A 49 -3.31 7.55 4.50
CA ALA A 49 -3.21 6.59 3.41
C ALA A 49 -2.21 5.48 3.74
N TYR A 50 -1.03 5.84 4.22
CA TYR A 50 0.00 4.87 4.59
C TYR A 50 -0.51 3.91 5.65
N SER A 51 -1.20 4.41 6.67
CA SER A 51 -1.77 3.59 7.74
C SER A 51 -2.74 2.53 7.20
N TYR A 52 -3.66 2.93 6.31
CA TYR A 52 -4.60 1.97 5.70
C TYR A 52 -3.89 0.95 4.84
N LEU A 53 -2.92 1.38 4.05
CA LEU A 53 -2.21 0.50 3.13
C LEU A 53 -1.29 -0.47 3.87
N GLU A 54 -0.64 -0.02 4.93
CA GLU A 54 0.17 -0.87 5.80
C GLU A 54 -0.70 -1.94 6.47
N THR A 55 -1.87 -1.55 6.95
CA THR A 55 -2.84 -2.49 7.53
C THR A 55 -3.27 -3.53 6.49
N ALA A 56 -3.56 -3.09 5.26
CA ALA A 56 -3.93 -3.99 4.18
C ALA A 56 -2.84 -5.02 3.91
N LEU A 57 -1.59 -4.59 3.84
CA LEU A 57 -0.46 -5.50 3.62
C LEU A 57 -0.34 -6.52 4.74
N SER A 58 -0.58 -6.10 5.99
CA SER A 58 -0.51 -7.00 7.14
C SER A 58 -1.63 -8.05 7.15
N LEU A 59 -2.73 -7.80 6.45
CA LEU A 59 -3.86 -8.72 6.35
C LEU A 59 -3.67 -9.79 5.28
N LEU A 60 -2.75 -9.57 4.35
CA LEU A 60 -2.54 -10.51 3.25
C LEU A 60 -1.89 -11.81 3.74
N PRO A 61 -2.25 -12.97 3.17
CA PRO A 61 -1.60 -14.24 3.49
C PRO A 61 -0.13 -14.23 3.03
N ASP A 62 0.69 -15.10 3.62
CA ASP A 62 2.13 -15.14 3.35
C ASP A 62 2.46 -15.34 1.87
N ASN A 63 1.61 -16.09 1.14
CA ASN A 63 1.81 -16.38 -0.27
C ASN A 63 1.09 -15.40 -1.20
N HIS A 64 0.78 -14.19 -0.74
CA HIS A 64 -0.06 -13.25 -1.49
C HIS A 64 0.53 -12.84 -2.85
N TRP A 65 1.84 -12.81 -3.00
CA TRP A 65 2.46 -12.51 -4.29
C TRP A 65 2.19 -13.60 -5.33
N SER A 66 1.95 -14.84 -4.91
CA SER A 66 1.59 -15.94 -5.80
C SER A 66 0.09 -16.01 -6.03
N SER A 67 -0.71 -15.89 -4.96
CA SER A 67 -2.16 -16.11 -5.02
C SER A 67 -2.95 -14.86 -5.37
N ASN A 68 -2.44 -13.67 -5.05
CA ASN A 68 -3.15 -12.40 -5.24
C ASN A 68 -2.17 -11.33 -5.75
N TYR A 69 -1.54 -11.62 -6.87
CA TYR A 69 -0.45 -10.82 -7.43
C TYR A 69 -0.86 -9.35 -7.67
N ASP A 70 -1.99 -9.14 -8.38
CA ASP A 70 -2.42 -7.79 -8.74
C ASP A 70 -2.71 -6.93 -7.50
N LEU A 71 -3.39 -7.50 -6.52
CA LEU A 71 -3.68 -6.82 -5.27
C LEU A 71 -2.39 -6.50 -4.52
N SER A 72 -1.48 -7.47 -4.45
CA SER A 72 -0.18 -7.32 -3.78
C SER A 72 0.65 -6.21 -4.41
N LEU A 73 0.71 -6.18 -5.74
CA LEU A 73 1.43 -5.16 -6.48
C LEU A 73 0.85 -3.77 -6.24
N GLN A 74 -0.47 -3.63 -6.33
CA GLN A 74 -1.15 -2.36 -6.09
C GLN A 74 -0.94 -1.86 -4.66
N LEU A 75 -1.15 -2.72 -3.68
CA LEU A 75 -0.99 -2.35 -2.27
C LEU A 75 0.43 -1.92 -1.95
N THR A 76 1.40 -2.68 -2.42
CA THR A 76 2.81 -2.39 -2.16
C THR A 76 3.22 -1.08 -2.82
N PHE A 77 2.82 -0.85 -4.06
CA PHE A 77 3.15 0.37 -4.78
C PHE A 77 2.47 1.60 -4.16
N MET A 78 1.18 1.51 -3.85
CA MET A 78 0.45 2.62 -3.23
C MET A 78 1.01 2.95 -1.85
N ALA A 79 1.39 1.92 -1.08
CA ALA A 79 2.04 2.13 0.22
C ALA A 79 3.39 2.82 0.05
N ALA A 80 4.14 2.48 -0.98
CA ALA A 80 5.42 3.14 -1.27
C ALA A 80 5.22 4.63 -1.60
N ILE A 81 4.19 4.95 -2.39
CA ILE A 81 3.85 6.34 -2.70
C ILE A 81 3.50 7.10 -1.41
N ALA A 82 2.63 6.53 -0.60
CA ALA A 82 2.19 7.17 0.64
C ALA A 82 3.35 7.36 1.63
N ALA A 83 4.21 6.36 1.74
CA ALA A 83 5.40 6.43 2.61
C ALA A 83 6.34 7.54 2.14
N ASN A 84 6.61 7.61 0.84
CA ASN A 84 7.48 8.63 0.26
C ASN A 84 6.92 10.04 0.51
N SER A 85 5.62 10.22 0.31
CA SER A 85 4.96 11.51 0.52
C SER A 85 4.85 11.90 1.99
N SER A 86 4.99 10.94 2.90
CA SER A 86 4.97 11.15 4.35
C SER A 86 6.38 11.26 4.95
N PHE A 87 7.39 11.40 4.10
CA PHE A 87 8.80 11.47 4.51
C PHE A 87 9.31 10.18 5.18
N LYS A 88 8.67 9.05 4.90
CA LYS A 88 9.10 7.72 5.33
C LYS A 88 9.87 7.05 4.20
N ARG A 89 11.02 7.62 3.87
CA ARG A 89 11.81 7.21 2.72
C ARG A 89 12.32 5.77 2.82
N ASP A 90 12.78 5.41 4.02
CA ASP A 90 13.31 4.06 4.24
C ASP A 90 12.23 2.99 4.03
N GLU A 91 11.04 3.23 4.54
CA GLU A 91 9.90 2.33 4.34
C GLU A 91 9.50 2.25 2.87
N SER A 92 9.52 3.39 2.17
CA SER A 92 9.23 3.43 0.74
C SER A 92 10.24 2.58 -0.04
N GLU A 93 11.52 2.71 0.25
CA GLU A 93 12.57 1.94 -0.42
C GLU A 93 12.41 0.44 -0.19
N ILE A 94 12.07 0.02 1.02
CA ILE A 94 11.82 -1.40 1.34
C ILE A 94 10.67 -1.94 0.50
N LEU A 95 9.58 -1.17 0.38
CA LEU A 95 8.41 -1.56 -0.42
C LEU A 95 8.74 -1.65 -1.90
N LEU A 96 9.48 -0.67 -2.43
CA LEU A 96 9.90 -0.68 -3.83
C LEU A 96 10.82 -1.86 -4.15
N LYS A 97 11.73 -2.16 -3.23
CA LYS A 97 12.62 -3.31 -3.37
C LYS A 97 11.82 -4.62 -3.47
N ARG A 98 10.75 -4.72 -2.69
CA ARG A 98 9.87 -5.88 -2.74
C ARG A 98 9.22 -6.02 -4.11
N ILE A 99 8.79 -4.92 -4.71
CA ILE A 99 8.23 -4.93 -6.06
C ILE A 99 9.28 -5.39 -7.09
N PHE A 100 10.52 -4.94 -6.95
CA PHE A 100 11.59 -5.36 -7.85
C PHE A 100 11.87 -6.86 -7.74
N GLU A 101 11.78 -7.42 -6.54
CA GLU A 101 11.98 -8.85 -6.30
C GLU A 101 10.82 -9.71 -6.81
N GLU A 102 9.58 -9.27 -6.59
CA GLU A 102 8.38 -10.05 -6.83
C GLU A 102 7.69 -9.75 -8.16
N GLY A 103 7.99 -8.61 -8.78
CA GLY A 103 7.37 -8.20 -10.03
C GLY A 103 7.64 -9.19 -11.15
N ARG A 104 6.59 -9.52 -11.91
CA ARG A 104 6.66 -10.54 -12.97
C ARG A 104 7.14 -10.01 -14.31
N SER A 105 7.04 -8.70 -14.52
CA SER A 105 7.44 -8.09 -15.79
C SER A 105 8.07 -6.72 -15.55
N MET A 106 8.80 -6.23 -16.55
CA MET A 106 9.35 -4.87 -16.51
C MET A 106 8.23 -3.84 -16.48
N LYS A 107 7.13 -4.09 -17.18
CA LYS A 107 5.96 -3.21 -17.18
C LYS A 107 5.42 -2.99 -15.76
N ASP A 108 5.35 -4.05 -14.98
CA ASP A 108 4.86 -3.96 -13.59
C ASP A 108 5.84 -3.22 -12.69
N LYS A 109 7.13 -3.25 -13.00
CA LYS A 109 8.19 -2.61 -12.21
C LYS A 109 8.44 -1.15 -12.59
N LEU A 110 8.08 -0.74 -13.80
CA LEU A 110 8.38 0.60 -14.31
C LEU A 110 7.92 1.74 -13.40
N PRO A 111 6.67 1.75 -12.90
CA PRO A 111 6.25 2.83 -12.01
C PRO A 111 7.11 2.93 -10.75
N SER A 112 7.59 1.80 -10.25
CA SER A 112 8.44 1.76 -9.05
C SER A 112 9.83 2.33 -9.33
N TYR A 113 10.41 2.04 -10.48
CA TYR A 113 11.67 2.67 -10.90
C TYR A 113 11.50 4.18 -11.04
N HIS A 114 10.39 4.61 -11.64
CA HIS A 114 10.10 6.04 -11.81
C HIS A 114 10.00 6.75 -10.46
N LEU A 115 9.29 6.16 -9.52
CA LEU A 115 9.16 6.72 -8.17
C LEU A 115 10.51 6.80 -7.46
N LEU A 116 11.32 5.77 -7.57
CA LEU A 116 12.65 5.74 -6.96
C LEU A 116 13.55 6.84 -7.51
N VAL A 117 13.62 6.98 -8.82
CA VAL A 117 14.42 8.02 -9.48
C VAL A 117 13.95 9.42 -9.10
N THR A 118 12.65 9.66 -9.13
CA THR A 118 12.06 10.95 -8.76
C THR A 118 12.37 11.30 -7.31
N SER A 119 12.25 10.33 -6.42
CA SER A 119 12.52 10.51 -5.00
C SER A 119 14.01 10.85 -4.75
N GLU A 120 14.92 10.17 -5.43
CA GLU A 120 16.36 10.44 -5.31
C GLU A 120 16.71 11.82 -5.87
N CYS A 121 16.15 12.19 -7.01
CA CYS A 121 16.37 13.51 -7.61
C CYS A 121 15.89 14.62 -6.68
N LEU A 122 14.73 14.48 -6.06
CA LEU A 122 14.22 15.44 -5.10
C LEU A 122 15.13 15.54 -3.87
N GLY A 123 15.66 14.41 -3.40
CA GLY A 123 16.61 14.38 -2.30
C GLY A 123 17.87 15.16 -2.60
N VAL A 124 18.39 15.04 -3.80
CA VAL A 124 19.59 15.77 -4.24
C VAL A 124 19.31 17.28 -4.34
N ILE A 125 18.16 17.64 -4.88
CA ILE A 125 17.78 19.05 -5.06
C ILE A 125 17.57 19.74 -3.71
N LEU A 126 17.03 19.02 -2.71
CA LEU A 126 16.75 19.58 -1.39
C LEU A 126 17.99 19.65 -0.48
N LEU A 127 19.05 18.98 -0.86
CA LEU A 127 20.31 19.05 -0.13
C LEU A 127 21.09 20.30 -0.58
#